data_7fc0d7e7e3c20774616cfec1c182f49b
#
_entry.id   7fc0d7e7e3c20774616cfec1c182f49b
#
_cell.length_a   1.000
_cell.length_b   1.000
_cell.length_c   1.000
_cell.angle_alpha   90.00
_cell.angle_beta   90.00
_cell.angle_gamma   90.00
#
_symmetry.space_group_name_H-M   'P 1'
#
loop_
_entity.id
_entity.type
_entity.pdbx_description
1 polymer ?
#
loop_
_entity_poly.entity_id
_entity_poly.type
_entity_poly.pdbx_seq_one_letter_code
_entity_poly.pdbx_strand_id
1 'polypeptide(L)'
;MSKFHSYKTKVYYEDTDAGGIVYYARYLHFIERARTELIYERFNISHKQLKSDFNVVFVVRECNVKYHKSANFEDHLEVHTLVSKKTPVRLKLIQEVKRGEETLVTAEVELAVTGSNGSITKLPRNLLDKI
;
A
#
# COMPACT_ATOMS: atom_id res chain seq x y z
N MET A 1 -11.47 4.65 17.52
CA MET A 1 -11.48 3.66 16.43
C MET A 1 -10.32 3.90 15.49
N SER A 2 -9.56 2.86 15.18
CA SER A 2 -8.42 2.98 14.28
C SER A 2 -8.89 3.21 12.85
N LYS A 3 -8.23 4.16 12.17
CA LYS A 3 -8.50 4.44 10.76
C LYS A 3 -7.47 3.81 9.84
N PHE A 4 -6.44 3.19 10.39
CA PHE A 4 -5.44 2.54 9.58
C PHE A 4 -5.79 1.08 9.35
N HIS A 5 -5.35 0.59 8.21
CA HIS A 5 -5.46 -0.82 7.85
C HIS A 5 -4.15 -1.50 8.23
N SER A 6 -4.23 -2.72 8.70
CA SER A 6 -3.06 -3.51 9.08
C SER A 6 -2.91 -4.71 8.16
N TYR A 7 -1.71 -4.88 7.63
CA TYR A 7 -1.33 -6.03 6.80
C TYR A 7 -0.12 -6.69 7.45
N LYS A 8 -0.23 -7.99 7.75
CA LYS A 8 0.84 -8.75 8.39
C LYS A 8 1.61 -9.56 7.38
N THR A 9 2.92 -9.60 7.53
CA THR A 9 3.79 -10.40 6.68
C THR A 9 5.00 -10.86 7.49
N LYS A 10 5.85 -11.63 6.85
CA LYS A 10 7.05 -12.21 7.46
C LYS A 10 8.18 -12.09 6.45
N VAL A 11 9.40 -11.93 6.94
CA VAL A 11 10.58 -11.85 6.06
C VAL A 11 11.04 -13.26 5.71
N TYR A 12 11.13 -13.53 4.41
CA TYR A 12 11.59 -14.80 3.86
C TYR A 12 12.98 -14.61 3.26
N TYR A 13 13.65 -15.72 2.91
CA TYR A 13 14.98 -15.66 2.29
C TYR A 13 14.99 -14.79 1.04
N GLU A 14 13.95 -14.89 0.21
CA GLU A 14 13.88 -14.11 -1.02
C GLU A 14 13.84 -12.60 -0.78
N ASP A 15 13.50 -12.18 0.44
CA ASP A 15 13.42 -10.76 0.79
C ASP A 15 14.75 -10.19 1.24
N THR A 16 15.74 -11.06 1.53
CA THR A 16 17.02 -10.65 2.11
C THR A 16 18.10 -10.54 1.06
N ASP A 17 19.13 -9.73 1.37
CA ASP A 17 20.33 -9.61 0.55
C ASP A 17 21.49 -10.43 1.17
N ALA A 18 22.67 -10.30 0.59
CA ALA A 18 23.86 -11.02 1.05
C ALA A 18 24.26 -10.68 2.48
N GLY A 19 23.82 -9.52 2.99
CA GLY A 19 24.11 -9.09 4.37
C GLY A 19 23.13 -9.66 5.40
N GLY A 20 22.13 -10.40 4.98
CA GLY A 20 21.15 -11.02 5.88
C GLY A 20 20.01 -10.10 6.31
N ILE A 21 19.95 -8.90 5.76
CA ILE A 21 18.86 -7.95 6.03
C ILE A 21 17.96 -7.83 4.81
N VAL A 22 16.77 -7.31 5.00
CA VAL A 22 15.83 -7.10 3.89
C VAL A 22 16.44 -6.12 2.89
N TYR A 23 16.47 -6.54 1.63
CA TYR A 23 16.92 -5.69 0.52
C TYR A 23 16.00 -4.46 0.45
N TYR A 24 16.59 -3.26 0.40
CA TYR A 24 15.80 -2.04 0.57
C TYR A 24 14.61 -1.90 -0.39
N ALA A 25 14.73 -2.36 -1.62
CA ALA A 25 13.65 -2.29 -2.59
C ALA A 25 12.50 -3.24 -2.25
N ARG A 26 12.75 -4.24 -1.41
CA ARG A 26 11.74 -5.23 -1.03
C ARG A 26 10.62 -4.64 -0.19
N TYR A 27 10.91 -3.57 0.55
CA TYR A 27 9.88 -2.87 1.32
C TYR A 27 8.76 -2.33 0.42
N LEU A 28 9.08 -2.01 -0.84
CA LEU A 28 8.07 -1.57 -1.80
C LEU A 28 7.05 -2.66 -2.09
N HIS A 29 7.46 -3.92 -2.06
CA HIS A 29 6.55 -5.06 -2.21
C HIS A 29 5.61 -5.17 -1.02
N PHE A 30 6.13 -5.00 0.19
CA PHE A 30 5.31 -5.07 1.40
C PHE A 30 4.26 -3.97 1.42
N ILE A 31 4.64 -2.74 1.11
CA ILE A 31 3.71 -1.62 1.14
C ILE A 31 2.71 -1.68 -0.02
N GLU A 32 3.10 -2.23 -1.17
CA GLU A 32 2.17 -2.44 -2.29
C GLU A 32 1.10 -3.46 -1.91
N ARG A 33 1.50 -4.59 -1.33
CA ARG A 33 0.56 -5.62 -0.89
C ARG A 33 -0.40 -5.08 0.16
N ALA A 34 0.10 -4.25 1.07
CA ALA A 34 -0.73 -3.62 2.09
C ALA A 34 -1.79 -2.70 1.47
N ARG A 35 -1.43 -1.92 0.45
CA ARG A 35 -2.39 -1.07 -0.26
C ARG A 35 -3.44 -1.90 -0.98
N THR A 36 -3.01 -2.97 -1.62
CA THR A 36 -3.91 -3.86 -2.35
C THR A 36 -4.95 -4.45 -1.42
N GLU A 37 -4.53 -4.91 -0.24
CA GLU A 37 -5.44 -5.48 0.73
C GLU A 37 -6.38 -4.44 1.34
N LEU A 38 -5.89 -3.22 1.60
CA LEU A 38 -6.72 -2.15 2.10
C LEU A 38 -7.86 -1.84 1.12
N ILE A 39 -7.53 -1.70 -0.16
CA ILE A 39 -8.50 -1.35 -1.18
C ILE A 39 -9.53 -2.46 -1.36
N TYR A 40 -9.06 -3.70 -1.41
CA TYR A 40 -9.94 -4.86 -1.49
C TYR A 40 -10.92 -4.91 -0.31
N GLU A 41 -10.40 -4.74 0.89
CA GLU A 41 -11.23 -4.81 2.11
C GLU A 41 -12.23 -3.66 2.19
N ARG A 42 -11.79 -2.44 1.91
CA ARG A 42 -12.65 -1.25 2.01
C ARG A 42 -13.74 -1.24 0.95
N PHE A 43 -13.45 -1.64 -0.26
CA PHE A 43 -14.42 -1.67 -1.35
C PHE A 43 -15.23 -2.97 -1.37
N ASN A 44 -14.73 -4.01 -0.74
CA ASN A 44 -15.32 -5.35 -0.73
C ASN A 44 -15.51 -5.93 -2.14
N ILE A 45 -14.64 -5.53 -3.06
CA ILE A 45 -14.53 -6.10 -4.40
C ILE A 45 -13.05 -6.16 -4.78
N SER A 46 -12.72 -7.06 -5.70
CA SER A 46 -11.32 -7.22 -6.13
C SER A 46 -10.90 -6.08 -7.05
N HIS A 47 -9.59 -5.87 -7.17
CA HIS A 47 -9.03 -4.93 -8.15
C HIS A 47 -9.42 -5.31 -9.58
N LYS A 48 -9.53 -6.60 -9.83
CA LYS A 48 -9.96 -7.12 -11.11
C LYS A 48 -11.39 -6.67 -11.43
N GLN A 49 -12.27 -6.73 -10.43
CA GLN A 49 -13.64 -6.24 -10.53
C GLN A 49 -13.73 -4.73 -10.68
N LEU A 50 -12.86 -3.99 -9.98
CA LEU A 50 -12.79 -2.54 -10.15
C LEU A 50 -12.49 -2.18 -11.60
N LYS A 51 -11.56 -2.91 -12.22
CA LYS A 51 -11.19 -2.69 -13.60
C LYS A 51 -12.34 -3.05 -14.55
N SER A 52 -12.95 -4.21 -14.36
CA SER A 52 -13.98 -4.71 -15.28
C SER A 52 -15.30 -3.95 -15.14
N ASP A 53 -15.73 -3.65 -13.91
CA ASP A 53 -17.04 -3.08 -13.65
C ASP A 53 -17.06 -1.55 -13.64
N PHE A 54 -15.95 -0.92 -13.22
CA PHE A 54 -15.89 0.52 -13.06
C PHE A 54 -14.82 1.20 -13.91
N ASN A 55 -14.02 0.41 -14.63
CA ASN A 55 -12.88 0.90 -15.40
C ASN A 55 -11.91 1.70 -14.51
N VAL A 56 -11.65 1.21 -13.30
CA VAL A 56 -10.79 1.86 -12.33
C VAL A 56 -9.53 1.05 -12.10
N VAL A 57 -8.39 1.71 -12.24
CA VAL A 57 -7.07 1.16 -11.96
C VAL A 57 -6.32 2.21 -11.14
N PHE A 58 -5.55 1.74 -10.15
CA PHE A 58 -4.71 2.63 -9.33
C PHE A 58 -3.27 2.56 -9.82
N VAL A 59 -2.65 3.71 -10.04
CA VAL A 59 -1.28 3.81 -10.51
C VAL A 59 -0.49 4.66 -9.53
N VAL A 60 0.69 4.20 -9.12
CA VAL A 60 1.57 4.99 -8.26
C VAL A 60 2.12 6.15 -9.06
N ARG A 61 1.85 7.34 -8.58
CA ARG A 61 2.28 8.59 -9.19
C ARG A 61 3.52 9.14 -8.50
N GLU A 62 3.60 8.94 -7.18
CA GLU A 62 4.71 9.43 -6.38
C GLU A 62 4.86 8.54 -5.16
N CYS A 63 6.09 8.26 -4.79
CA CYS A 63 6.39 7.43 -3.63
C CYS A 63 7.63 7.98 -2.95
N ASN A 64 7.49 8.41 -1.70
CA ASN A 64 8.59 8.91 -0.88
C ASN A 64 8.81 7.94 0.27
N VAL A 65 9.98 7.32 0.34
CA VAL A 65 10.27 6.28 1.32
C VAL A 65 11.47 6.69 2.16
N LYS A 66 11.33 6.53 3.48
CA LYS A 66 12.42 6.74 4.43
C LYS A 66 12.69 5.43 5.16
N TYR A 67 13.96 5.04 5.17
CA TYR A 67 14.41 3.80 5.81
C TYR A 67 15.06 4.16 7.14
N HIS A 68 14.45 3.76 8.25
CA HIS A 68 14.93 4.10 9.59
C HIS A 68 15.75 2.96 10.20
N LYS A 69 15.29 1.72 10.04
CA LYS A 69 15.95 0.52 10.56
C LYS A 69 15.69 -0.63 9.61
N SER A 70 16.58 -1.63 9.65
CA SER A 70 16.48 -2.80 8.79
C SER A 70 15.70 -3.93 9.47
N ALA A 71 14.94 -4.66 8.68
CA ALA A 71 14.36 -5.91 9.10
C ALA A 71 15.32 -7.06 8.77
N ASN A 72 15.19 -8.15 9.51
CA ASN A 72 16.03 -9.33 9.35
C ASN A 72 15.19 -10.53 8.93
N PHE A 73 15.88 -11.57 8.47
CA PHE A 73 15.25 -12.84 8.13
C PHE A 73 14.38 -13.33 9.29
N GLU A 74 13.18 -13.79 8.94
CA GLU A 74 12.17 -14.33 9.86
C GLU A 74 11.50 -13.30 10.77
N ASP A 75 11.82 -12.03 10.66
CA ASP A 75 11.09 -10.99 11.39
C ASP A 75 9.62 -10.99 10.97
N HIS A 76 8.75 -10.79 11.94
CA HIS A 76 7.32 -10.56 11.69
C HIS A 76 7.10 -9.07 11.54
N LEU A 77 6.50 -8.68 10.42
CA LEU A 77 6.26 -7.29 10.09
C LEU A 77 4.77 -7.00 9.97
N GLU A 78 4.43 -5.77 10.26
CA GLU A 78 3.06 -5.29 10.10
C GLU A 78 3.12 -3.95 9.37
N VAL A 79 2.36 -3.83 8.29
CA VAL A 79 2.29 -2.59 7.55
C VAL A 79 1.00 -1.88 7.90
N HIS A 80 1.11 -0.70 8.45
CA HIS A 80 -0.04 0.15 8.75
C HIS A 80 -0.23 1.13 7.61
N THR A 81 -1.43 1.18 7.06
CA THR A 81 -1.77 2.06 5.94
C THR A 81 -2.92 2.97 6.33
N LEU A 82 -2.72 4.27 6.17
CA LEU A 82 -3.72 5.29 6.44
C LEU A 82 -3.98 6.08 5.16
N VAL A 83 -5.25 6.27 4.81
CA VAL A 83 -5.62 7.16 3.73
C VAL A 83 -5.64 8.57 4.30
N SER A 84 -4.63 9.38 3.94
CA SER A 84 -4.48 10.73 4.50
C SER A 84 -5.26 11.78 3.74
N LYS A 85 -5.49 11.54 2.44
CA LYS A 85 -6.22 12.47 1.59
C LYS A 85 -6.84 11.71 0.44
N LYS A 86 -8.06 12.10 0.06
CA LYS A 86 -8.74 11.46 -1.07
C LYS A 86 -9.50 12.48 -1.89
N THR A 87 -9.46 12.30 -3.21
CA THR A 87 -10.30 12.99 -4.18
C THR A 87 -10.78 11.94 -5.18
N PRO A 88 -11.72 12.26 -6.05
CA PRO A 88 -12.15 11.27 -7.05
C PRO A 88 -11.05 10.78 -7.97
N VAL A 89 -9.93 11.50 -8.10
CA VAL A 89 -8.85 11.16 -9.04
C VAL A 89 -7.51 10.90 -8.37
N ARG A 90 -7.40 11.07 -7.04
CA ARG A 90 -6.14 10.92 -6.29
C ARG A 90 -6.39 10.34 -4.92
N LEU A 91 -5.49 9.48 -4.48
CA LEU A 91 -5.43 9.01 -3.09
C LEU A 91 -4.02 9.24 -2.58
N LYS A 92 -3.91 9.80 -1.37
CA LYS A 92 -2.64 9.88 -0.65
C LYS A 92 -2.68 8.94 0.53
N LEU A 93 -1.64 8.14 0.66
CA LEU A 93 -1.54 7.10 1.69
C LEU A 93 -0.27 7.32 2.48
N ILE A 94 -0.37 7.12 3.79
CA ILE A 94 0.80 7.06 4.67
C ILE A 94 0.92 5.62 5.11
N GLN A 95 2.09 5.04 4.91
CA GLN A 95 2.33 3.64 5.25
C GLN A 95 3.57 3.51 6.12
N GLU A 96 3.48 2.64 7.11
CA GLU A 96 4.58 2.34 8.02
C GLU A 96 4.81 0.85 8.05
N VAL A 97 6.08 0.44 7.92
CA VAL A 97 6.46 -0.96 8.12
C VAL A 97 6.99 -1.06 9.54
N LYS A 98 6.35 -1.90 10.36
CA LYS A 98 6.65 -2.01 11.77
C LYS A 98 7.06 -3.43 12.14
N ARG A 99 7.97 -3.52 13.11
CA ARG A 99 8.32 -4.75 13.79
C ARG A 99 7.99 -4.51 15.28
N GLY A 100 6.84 -5.00 15.72
CA GLY A 100 6.32 -4.64 17.04
C GLY A 100 6.05 -3.13 17.11
N GLU A 101 6.65 -2.49 18.11
CA GLU A 101 6.48 -1.05 18.30
C GLU A 101 7.47 -0.22 17.46
N GLU A 102 8.47 -0.87 16.86
CA GLU A 102 9.48 -0.15 16.07
C GLU A 102 8.98 0.16 14.69
N THR A 103 9.14 1.41 14.26
CA THR A 103 8.88 1.81 12.88
C THR A 103 10.18 1.67 12.09
N LEU A 104 10.19 0.75 11.14
CA LEU A 104 11.38 0.48 10.33
C LEU A 104 11.44 1.34 9.09
N VAL A 105 10.29 1.56 8.46
CA VAL A 105 10.18 2.31 7.19
C VAL A 105 8.91 3.14 7.24
N THR A 106 8.98 4.37 6.73
CA THR A 106 7.79 5.20 6.50
C THR A 106 7.73 5.55 5.03
N ALA A 107 6.52 5.59 4.50
CA ALA A 107 6.30 5.92 3.09
C ALA A 107 5.09 6.82 2.92
N GLU A 108 5.20 7.76 1.99
CA GLU A 108 4.07 8.53 1.51
C GLU A 108 3.87 8.16 0.06
N VAL A 109 2.67 7.70 -0.27
CA VAL A 109 2.36 7.19 -1.60
C VAL A 109 1.17 7.94 -2.15
N GLU A 110 1.32 8.46 -3.36
CA GLU A 110 0.21 9.07 -4.06
C GLU A 110 -0.19 8.21 -5.23
N LEU A 111 -1.48 7.83 -5.26
CA LEU A 111 -2.06 7.05 -6.34
C LEU A 111 -2.90 7.94 -7.22
N ALA A 112 -2.82 7.72 -8.52
CA ALA A 112 -3.76 8.28 -9.49
C ALA A 112 -4.84 7.24 -9.79
N VAL A 113 -6.07 7.70 -9.94
CA VAL A 113 -7.16 6.85 -10.39
C VAL A 113 -7.26 6.99 -11.91
N THR A 114 -7.06 5.88 -12.62
CA THR A 114 -7.07 5.88 -14.08
C THR A 114 -8.00 4.80 -14.61
N GLY A 115 -8.34 4.91 -15.89
CA GLY A 115 -8.97 3.82 -16.61
C GLY A 115 -7.92 2.86 -17.15
N SER A 116 -8.36 1.78 -17.76
CA SER A 116 -7.47 0.76 -18.32
C SER A 116 -6.60 1.29 -19.46
N ASN A 117 -7.00 2.38 -20.10
CA ASN A 117 -6.23 3.05 -21.14
C ASN A 117 -5.23 4.08 -20.61
N GLY A 118 -5.13 4.23 -19.28
CA GLY A 118 -4.22 5.18 -18.64
C GLY A 118 -4.77 6.59 -18.48
N SER A 119 -5.97 6.88 -19.00
CA SER A 119 -6.60 8.20 -18.85
C SER A 119 -7.14 8.38 -17.44
N ILE A 120 -7.12 9.62 -16.94
CA ILE A 120 -7.70 9.93 -15.63
C ILE A 120 -9.17 9.53 -15.62
N THR A 121 -9.56 8.82 -14.57
CA THR A 121 -10.92 8.34 -14.37
C THR A 121 -11.34 8.70 -12.95
N LYS A 122 -12.59 9.08 -12.78
CA LYS A 122 -13.11 9.40 -11.44
C LYS A 122 -13.56 8.14 -10.72
N LEU A 123 -13.14 8.00 -9.49
CA LEU A 123 -13.65 6.95 -8.62
C LEU A 123 -15.11 7.26 -8.30
N PRO A 124 -16.04 6.31 -8.48
CA PRO A 124 -17.45 6.55 -8.14
C PRO A 124 -17.61 6.96 -6.69
N ARG A 125 -18.57 7.86 -6.44
CA ARG A 125 -18.79 8.43 -5.11
C ARG A 125 -19.04 7.37 -4.05
N ASN A 126 -19.81 6.35 -4.38
CA ASN A 126 -20.12 5.28 -3.44
C ASN A 126 -18.88 4.47 -3.04
N LEU A 127 -17.86 4.39 -3.89
CA LEU A 127 -16.59 3.75 -3.57
C LEU A 127 -15.68 4.72 -2.81
N LEU A 128 -15.63 5.97 -3.26
CA LEU A 128 -14.81 6.99 -2.61
C LEU A 128 -15.17 7.15 -1.14
N ASP A 129 -16.45 7.06 -0.81
CA ASP A 129 -16.93 7.19 0.57
C ASP A 129 -16.52 6.01 1.45
N LYS A 130 -16.14 4.88 0.88
CA LYS A 130 -15.75 3.68 1.62
C LYS A 130 -14.27 3.64 2.00
N ILE A 131 -13.47 4.46 1.41
CA ILE A 131 -12.02 4.37 1.60
C ILE A 131 -11.48 5.44 2.56
#